data_76689911549dd651d4b2b366e8aaa5be
#
_entry.id   76689911549dd651d4b2b366e8aaa5be
#
_cell.length_a   1.000
_cell.length_b   1.000
_cell.length_c   1.000
_cell.angle_alpha   90.00
_cell.angle_beta   90.00
_cell.angle_gamma   90.00
#
_symmetry.space_group_name_H-M   'P 1'
#
loop_
_entity.id
_entity.type
_entity.pdbx_description
1 polymer ?
#
loop_
_entity_poly.entity_id
_entity_poly.type
_entity_poly.pdbx_seq_one_letter_code
_entity_poly.pdbx_strand_id
1 'polypeptide(L)'
;MDAYRHITPIERGCIMTLFNQGHCPAAIATMLKRHRCTILRELKRNSAGENYDASKAQEKYDSRRKLCRRKRKLDDPELFTLIKERFLKLHWSPEQIQYRLRHEGRPHAISYATIYRGIYAKRFNDPDWVISGKQRLRHRGKKRRRKGEPTRDNFPVEHALSERPPEAQARERLGDWEADTVAGVVGGAVLLTLVDRKSRYLRCVRLEKKAADGVNAAIIEALREQTVLSITPDRGKEFARHAVVAEALGIKIYIPPPYQPWQRGTNENTNGLLREYFPKHQDIAQYPDDYIEKAVLALNNRPRKCLQWRTPYEVHFDKALHLV
;
A
#
# COMPACT_ATOMS: atom_id res chain seq x y z
N MET A 1 38.09 3.17 26.62
CA MET A 1 37.44 4.49 26.86
C MET A 1 36.11 4.22 27.53
N ASP A 2 35.94 4.68 28.78
CA ASP A 2 34.67 4.50 29.48
C ASP A 2 33.55 5.26 28.75
N ALA A 3 32.46 4.55 28.43
CA ALA A 3 31.35 5.14 27.76
C ALA A 3 30.72 6.25 28.62
N TYR A 4 30.48 7.43 28.05
CA TYR A 4 29.82 8.54 28.73
C TYR A 4 28.49 8.11 29.36
N ARG A 5 28.39 8.31 30.68
CA ARG A 5 27.13 8.01 31.43
C ARG A 5 26.54 9.29 31.99
N HIS A 6 25.23 9.48 31.78
CA HIS A 6 24.51 10.57 32.40
C HIS A 6 24.47 10.42 33.92
N ILE A 7 24.32 11.54 34.65
CA ILE A 7 24.09 11.52 36.11
C ILE A 7 22.74 10.84 36.35
N THR A 8 22.72 9.88 37.26
CA THR A 8 21.54 9.11 37.65
C THR A 8 20.72 9.84 38.70
N PRO A 9 19.43 9.51 38.94
CA PRO A 9 18.63 10.07 40.01
C PRO A 9 19.29 9.88 41.39
N ILE A 10 19.92 8.72 41.64
CA ILE A 10 20.63 8.41 42.88
C ILE A 10 21.83 9.36 43.07
N GLU A 11 22.64 9.54 42.02
CA GLU A 11 23.78 10.47 42.07
C GLU A 11 23.32 11.91 42.30
N ARG A 12 22.15 12.31 41.77
CA ARG A 12 21.56 13.63 42.05
C ARG A 12 21.20 13.78 43.54
N GLY A 13 20.64 12.74 44.16
CA GLY A 13 20.40 12.70 45.58
C GLY A 13 21.69 12.88 46.41
N CYS A 14 22.73 12.14 46.05
CA CYS A 14 24.02 12.30 46.70
C CYS A 14 24.64 13.70 46.50
N ILE A 15 24.54 14.25 45.26
CA ILE A 15 25.01 15.64 45.01
C ILE A 15 24.27 16.64 45.92
N MET A 16 22.94 16.49 46.05
CA MET A 16 22.14 17.36 46.92
C MET A 16 22.59 17.30 48.36
N THR A 17 22.74 16.11 48.92
CA THR A 17 23.18 15.90 50.30
C THR A 17 24.57 16.49 50.54
N LEU A 18 25.52 16.16 49.70
CA LEU A 18 26.92 16.65 49.86
C LEU A 18 27.05 18.16 49.62
N PHE A 19 26.27 18.72 48.69
CA PHE A 19 26.23 20.16 48.43
C PHE A 19 25.65 20.93 49.60
N ASN A 20 24.57 20.44 50.23
CA ASN A 20 23.97 21.01 51.42
C ASN A 20 24.86 20.89 52.66
N GLN A 21 25.77 19.91 52.68
CA GLN A 21 26.83 19.80 53.72
C GLN A 21 28.04 20.73 53.49
N GLY A 22 28.01 21.55 52.44
CA GLY A 22 29.03 22.53 52.16
C GLY A 22 30.26 21.98 51.37
N HIS A 23 30.17 20.75 50.85
CA HIS A 23 31.27 20.19 50.04
C HIS A 23 31.38 20.94 48.71
N CYS A 24 32.63 21.25 48.32
CA CYS A 24 32.89 21.89 47.03
C CYS A 24 32.66 20.88 45.85
N PRO A 25 32.39 21.36 44.63
CA PRO A 25 32.13 20.49 43.49
C PRO A 25 33.26 19.53 43.17
N ALA A 26 34.50 19.84 43.50
CA ALA A 26 35.64 18.96 43.29
C ALA A 26 35.61 17.75 44.24
N ALA A 27 35.30 17.99 45.54
CA ALA A 27 35.17 16.94 46.54
C ALA A 27 33.98 16.00 46.20
N ILE A 28 32.81 16.56 45.80
CA ILE A 28 31.66 15.78 45.33
C ILE A 28 32.05 14.90 44.12
N ALA A 29 32.77 15.45 43.19
CA ALA A 29 33.20 14.72 42.00
C ALA A 29 34.09 13.52 42.36
N THR A 30 35.07 13.69 43.30
CA THR A 30 35.91 12.60 43.77
C THR A 30 35.10 11.52 44.48
N MET A 31 34.17 11.87 45.35
CA MET A 31 33.31 10.93 46.09
C MET A 31 32.40 10.12 45.15
N LEU A 32 31.89 10.74 44.10
CA LEU A 32 31.00 10.08 43.08
C LEU A 32 31.78 9.43 41.95
N LYS A 33 33.12 9.49 41.98
CA LYS A 33 33.99 8.99 40.89
C LYS A 33 33.59 9.56 39.52
N ARG A 34 33.27 10.87 39.49
CA ARG A 34 32.88 11.60 38.29
C ARG A 34 33.89 12.72 37.99
N HIS A 35 33.94 13.16 36.73
CA HIS A 35 34.77 14.29 36.37
C HIS A 35 34.23 15.60 36.99
N ARG A 36 35.09 16.47 37.53
CA ARG A 36 34.74 17.74 38.15
C ARG A 36 33.78 18.58 37.27
N CYS A 37 34.05 18.67 35.96
CA CYS A 37 33.22 19.43 35.03
C CYS A 37 31.81 18.88 34.91
N THR A 38 31.57 17.59 35.19
CA THR A 38 30.24 16.98 35.15
C THR A 38 29.38 17.52 36.33
N ILE A 39 29.98 17.56 37.50
CA ILE A 39 29.29 18.10 38.70
C ILE A 39 29.06 19.61 38.58
N LEU A 40 30.05 20.36 38.12
CA LEU A 40 29.91 21.80 37.90
C LEU A 40 28.80 22.11 36.88
N ARG A 41 28.69 21.36 35.77
CA ARG A 41 27.66 21.54 34.79
C ARG A 41 26.29 21.17 35.34
N GLU A 42 26.19 20.12 36.16
CA GLU A 42 24.92 19.72 36.82
C GLU A 42 24.42 20.79 37.76
N LEU A 43 25.28 21.29 38.65
CA LEU A 43 24.93 22.37 39.57
C LEU A 43 24.57 23.65 38.80
N LYS A 44 25.41 24.12 37.89
CA LYS A 44 25.15 25.31 37.06
C LYS A 44 23.81 25.27 36.31
N ARG A 45 23.41 24.10 35.85
CA ARG A 45 22.18 23.92 35.04
C ARG A 45 20.92 23.82 35.89
N ASN A 46 21.05 23.34 37.12
CA ASN A 46 19.90 22.87 37.87
C ASN A 46 19.72 23.57 39.22
N SER A 47 20.74 24.25 39.78
CA SER A 47 20.60 25.04 40.98
C SER A 47 19.77 26.31 40.74
N ALA A 48 19.02 26.72 41.76
CA ALA A 48 18.33 27.99 41.83
C ALA A 48 18.99 28.82 42.97
N GLY A 49 19.95 29.68 42.62
CA GLY A 49 20.79 30.35 43.59
C GLY A 49 21.73 29.36 44.31
N GLU A 50 21.71 29.41 45.65
CA GLU A 50 22.56 28.55 46.51
C GLU A 50 21.97 27.15 46.74
N ASN A 51 20.71 26.89 46.31
CA ASN A 51 20.04 25.63 46.57
C ASN A 51 20.02 24.71 45.34
N TYR A 52 20.40 23.45 45.53
CA TYR A 52 20.26 22.38 44.54
C TYR A 52 19.26 21.32 45.02
N ASP A 53 18.22 21.08 44.22
CA ASP A 53 17.18 20.10 44.48
C ASP A 53 17.27 18.95 43.44
N ALA A 54 17.50 17.72 43.91
CA ALA A 54 17.67 16.57 43.10
C ALA A 54 16.45 16.20 42.26
N SER A 55 15.23 16.37 42.81
CA SER A 55 13.97 16.06 42.12
C SER A 55 13.71 17.03 40.99
N LYS A 56 13.85 18.33 41.26
CA LYS A 56 13.71 19.40 40.25
C LYS A 56 14.81 19.25 39.14
N ALA A 57 16.02 18.88 39.53
CA ALA A 57 17.11 18.62 38.59
C ALA A 57 16.79 17.44 37.67
N GLN A 58 16.17 16.38 38.19
CA GLN A 58 15.71 15.23 37.42
C GLN A 58 14.58 15.62 36.46
N GLU A 59 13.57 16.33 36.89
CA GLU A 59 12.47 16.82 36.03
C GLU A 59 12.99 17.69 34.88
N LYS A 60 13.89 18.63 35.20
CA LYS A 60 14.55 19.45 34.16
C LYS A 60 15.39 18.61 33.19
N TYR A 61 16.07 17.57 33.67
CA TYR A 61 16.79 16.63 32.81
C TYR A 61 15.86 15.86 31.88
N ASP A 62 14.76 15.31 32.42
CA ASP A 62 13.80 14.52 31.64
C ASP A 62 13.11 15.39 30.57
N SER A 63 12.75 16.62 30.91
CA SER A 63 12.18 17.58 29.96
C SER A 63 13.16 17.91 28.82
N ARG A 64 14.41 18.23 29.15
CA ARG A 64 15.47 18.49 28.16
C ARG A 64 15.72 17.26 27.29
N ARG A 65 15.75 16.06 27.89
CA ARG A 65 15.96 14.81 27.16
C ARG A 65 14.83 14.49 26.18
N LYS A 66 13.59 14.85 26.52
CA LYS A 66 12.45 14.76 25.57
C LYS A 66 12.67 15.65 24.36
N LEU A 67 13.15 16.88 24.55
CA LEU A 67 13.43 17.84 23.47
C LEU A 67 14.60 17.42 22.56
N CYS A 68 15.60 16.73 23.11
CA CYS A 68 16.77 16.24 22.35
C CYS A 68 16.46 15.03 21.48
N ARG A 69 15.29 14.38 21.63
CA ARG A 69 14.92 13.24 20.79
C ARG A 69 14.55 13.73 19.39
N ARG A 70 15.04 13.01 18.37
CA ARG A 70 14.61 13.25 17.00
C ARG A 70 13.08 13.16 16.91
N LYS A 71 12.43 14.20 16.42
CA LYS A 71 10.98 14.19 16.17
C LYS A 71 10.61 13.02 15.27
N ARG A 72 9.55 12.33 15.62
CA ARG A 72 9.06 11.21 14.79
C ARG A 72 8.39 11.80 13.55
N LYS A 73 8.69 11.30 12.37
CA LYS A 73 8.11 11.79 11.12
C LYS A 73 6.58 11.68 11.07
N LEU A 74 6.00 10.70 11.76
CA LEU A 74 4.54 10.55 11.87
C LEU A 74 3.90 11.53 12.88
N ASP A 75 4.67 12.37 13.56
CA ASP A 75 4.14 13.43 14.43
C ASP A 75 3.92 14.75 13.65
N ASP A 76 4.33 14.80 12.37
CA ASP A 76 3.97 15.83 11.43
C ASP A 76 2.50 15.64 11.00
N PRO A 77 1.59 16.60 11.30
CA PRO A 77 0.16 16.43 11.06
C PRO A 77 -0.20 16.33 9.57
N GLU A 78 0.47 17.10 8.71
CA GLU A 78 0.19 17.11 7.26
C GLU A 78 0.60 15.77 6.65
N LEU A 79 1.84 15.33 6.93
CA LEU A 79 2.35 14.05 6.45
C LEU A 79 1.51 12.88 7.00
N PHE A 80 1.11 12.94 8.27
CA PHE A 80 0.27 11.89 8.87
C PHE A 80 -1.09 11.80 8.21
N THR A 81 -1.77 12.94 7.97
CA THR A 81 -3.08 13.00 7.32
C THR A 81 -3.00 12.46 5.89
N LEU A 82 -2.00 12.86 5.13
CA LEU A 82 -1.76 12.35 3.77
C LEU A 82 -1.58 10.83 3.77
N ILE A 83 -0.73 10.30 4.66
CA ILE A 83 -0.48 8.86 4.75
C ILE A 83 -1.76 8.12 5.18
N LYS A 84 -2.49 8.64 6.18
CA LYS A 84 -3.74 8.06 6.68
C LYS A 84 -4.76 7.94 5.53
N GLU A 85 -4.93 8.99 4.75
CA GLU A 85 -5.86 9.01 3.62
C GLU A 85 -5.45 7.99 2.54
N ARG A 86 -4.20 7.98 2.10
CA ARG A 86 -3.72 7.05 1.07
C ARG A 86 -3.81 5.60 1.54
N PHE A 87 -3.50 5.32 2.80
CA PHE A 87 -3.54 3.98 3.36
C PHE A 87 -4.97 3.49 3.63
N LEU A 88 -5.81 4.30 4.30
CA LEU A 88 -7.15 3.86 4.73
C LEU A 88 -8.22 3.99 3.63
N LYS A 89 -8.22 5.10 2.88
CA LYS A 89 -9.25 5.36 1.86
C LYS A 89 -8.89 4.77 0.50
N LEU A 90 -7.64 4.95 0.05
CA LEU A 90 -7.19 4.51 -1.27
C LEU A 90 -6.48 3.16 -1.28
N HIS A 91 -6.39 2.50 -0.13
CA HIS A 91 -5.80 1.17 0.06
C HIS A 91 -4.34 1.05 -0.43
N TRP A 92 -3.58 2.14 -0.43
CA TRP A 92 -2.17 2.09 -0.80
C TRP A 92 -1.37 1.34 0.25
N SER A 93 -0.43 0.50 -0.18
CA SER A 93 0.51 -0.10 0.75
C SER A 93 1.55 0.93 1.25
N PRO A 94 2.17 0.71 2.42
CA PRO A 94 3.25 1.56 2.90
C PRO A 94 4.40 1.76 1.89
N GLU A 95 4.71 0.74 1.09
CA GLU A 95 5.70 0.82 0.02
C GLU A 95 5.24 1.78 -1.09
N GLN A 96 3.99 1.66 -1.54
CA GLN A 96 3.42 2.54 -2.56
C GLN A 96 3.46 3.99 -2.12
N ILE A 97 3.14 4.29 -0.86
CA ILE A 97 3.18 5.64 -0.30
C ILE A 97 4.62 6.18 -0.30
N GLN A 98 5.59 5.44 0.24
CA GLN A 98 6.98 5.88 0.29
C GLN A 98 7.54 6.16 -1.10
N TYR A 99 7.37 5.20 -2.02
CA TYR A 99 8.00 5.31 -3.33
C TYR A 99 7.30 6.33 -4.23
N ARG A 100 6.00 6.54 -4.04
CA ARG A 100 5.29 7.63 -4.72
C ARG A 100 5.75 9.01 -4.23
N LEU A 101 5.88 9.20 -2.92
CA LEU A 101 6.49 10.41 -2.35
C LEU A 101 7.88 10.69 -2.93
N ARG A 102 8.69 9.63 -3.09
CA ARG A 102 10.01 9.75 -3.73
C ARG A 102 9.90 10.15 -5.20
N HIS A 103 8.99 9.55 -5.93
CA HIS A 103 8.75 9.82 -7.35
C HIS A 103 8.29 11.28 -7.58
N GLU A 104 7.51 11.85 -6.67
CA GLU A 104 7.05 13.23 -6.71
C GLU A 104 7.98 14.25 -5.98
N GLY A 105 9.26 13.90 -5.81
CA GLY A 105 10.28 14.82 -5.30
C GLY A 105 10.38 14.96 -3.80
N ARG A 106 9.72 14.07 -3.01
CA ARG A 106 9.81 14.04 -1.54
C ARG A 106 10.56 12.80 -1.01
N PRO A 107 11.83 12.55 -1.39
CA PRO A 107 12.51 11.27 -1.14
C PRO A 107 12.74 10.95 0.33
N HIS A 108 12.81 11.98 1.19
CA HIS A 108 13.13 11.83 2.62
C HIS A 108 11.90 11.99 3.53
N ALA A 109 10.68 12.14 2.95
CA ALA A 109 9.49 12.36 3.75
C ALA A 109 9.31 11.24 4.80
N ILE A 110 9.20 9.98 4.37
CA ILE A 110 9.04 8.85 5.30
C ILE A 110 9.49 7.53 4.65
N SER A 111 9.89 6.55 5.48
CA SER A 111 10.13 5.18 5.02
C SER A 111 8.92 4.28 5.25
N TYR A 112 8.71 3.29 4.37
CA TYR A 112 7.65 2.29 4.54
C TYR A 112 7.75 1.56 5.88
N ALA A 113 8.98 1.30 6.36
CA ALA A 113 9.20 0.67 7.66
C ALA A 113 8.67 1.53 8.83
N THR A 114 8.74 2.87 8.72
CA THR A 114 8.16 3.78 9.72
C THR A 114 6.64 3.76 9.67
N ILE A 115 6.05 3.67 8.47
CA ILE A 115 4.59 3.53 8.31
C ILE A 115 4.13 2.20 8.92
N TYR A 116 4.80 1.08 8.61
CA TYR A 116 4.48 -0.23 9.22
C TYR A 116 4.56 -0.17 10.75
N ARG A 117 5.61 0.44 11.32
CA ARG A 117 5.71 0.62 12.79
C ARG A 117 4.53 1.42 13.33
N GLY A 118 4.07 2.47 12.63
CA GLY A 118 2.88 3.22 12.99
C GLY A 118 1.61 2.37 12.95
N ILE A 119 1.45 1.51 11.95
CA ILE A 119 0.31 0.58 11.82
C ILE A 119 0.30 -0.42 12.99
N TYR A 120 1.43 -1.04 13.29
CA TYR A 120 1.54 -1.99 14.41
C TYR A 120 1.38 -1.31 15.77
N ALA A 121 1.78 -0.05 15.90
CA ALA A 121 1.54 0.79 17.08
C ALA A 121 0.09 1.35 17.14
N LYS A 122 -0.82 0.89 16.29
CA LYS A 122 -2.23 1.27 16.20
C LYS A 122 -2.48 2.78 15.94
N ARG A 123 -1.49 3.53 15.48
CA ARG A 123 -1.63 4.98 15.21
C ARG A 123 -2.63 5.30 14.09
N PHE A 124 -2.87 4.34 13.18
CA PHE A 124 -3.81 4.46 12.07
C PHE A 124 -5.17 3.83 12.35
N ASN A 125 -5.43 3.41 13.60
CA ASN A 125 -6.77 2.99 13.99
C ASN A 125 -7.65 4.24 14.09
N ASP A 126 -8.81 4.16 13.48
CA ASP A 126 -9.82 5.20 13.55
C ASP A 126 -10.95 4.72 14.47
N PRO A 127 -11.41 5.53 15.46
CA PRO A 127 -12.54 5.16 16.32
C PRO A 127 -13.81 4.85 15.51
N ASP A 128 -13.99 5.54 14.38
CA ASP A 128 -15.16 5.39 13.51
C ASP A 128 -15.07 4.18 12.57
N TRP A 129 -13.96 3.43 12.60
CA TRP A 129 -13.73 2.30 11.72
C TRP A 129 -13.61 0.99 12.49
N VAL A 130 -14.55 0.09 12.25
CA VAL A 130 -14.58 -1.27 12.84
C VAL A 130 -13.33 -2.10 12.52
N ILE A 131 -12.57 -1.72 11.47
CA ILE A 131 -11.43 -2.50 10.95
C ILE A 131 -10.12 -1.83 11.36
N SER A 132 -9.27 -2.55 12.09
CA SER A 132 -7.93 -2.06 12.48
C SER A 132 -7.01 -1.84 11.27
N GLY A 133 -6.07 -0.89 11.35
CA GLY A 133 -5.08 -0.63 10.30
C GLY A 133 -4.30 -1.89 9.87
N LYS A 134 -4.03 -2.84 10.80
CA LYS A 134 -3.40 -4.13 10.48
C LYS A 134 -4.25 -4.99 9.54
N GLN A 135 -5.57 -4.98 9.68
CA GLN A 135 -6.49 -5.73 8.84
C GLN A 135 -6.62 -5.18 7.42
N ARG A 136 -6.24 -3.91 7.21
CA ARG A 136 -6.16 -3.28 5.88
C ARG A 136 -4.98 -3.73 5.05
N LEU A 137 -3.98 -4.37 5.64
CA LEU A 137 -2.88 -4.96 4.87
C LEU A 137 -3.35 -6.14 4.03
N ARG A 138 -3.05 -6.12 2.72
CA ARG A 138 -3.57 -7.04 1.70
C ARG A 138 -3.52 -8.53 2.07
N HIS A 139 -2.44 -8.99 2.67
CA HIS A 139 -2.28 -10.43 2.95
C HIS A 139 -2.62 -10.84 4.38
N ARG A 140 -2.81 -9.91 5.31
CA ARG A 140 -3.20 -10.18 6.71
C ARG A 140 -2.43 -11.35 7.38
N GLY A 141 -1.24 -11.69 6.87
CA GLY A 141 -0.43 -12.83 7.36
C GLY A 141 -0.95 -14.22 6.95
N LYS A 142 -1.94 -14.35 6.07
CA LYS A 142 -2.47 -15.65 5.63
C LYS A 142 -1.58 -16.32 4.58
N LYS A 143 -1.27 -17.61 4.77
CA LYS A 143 -0.57 -18.44 3.78
C LYS A 143 -1.51 -18.82 2.62
N ARG A 144 -0.96 -18.86 1.38
CA ARG A 144 -1.69 -19.33 0.18
C ARG A 144 -2.01 -20.84 0.32
N ARG A 145 -3.28 -21.23 0.14
CA ARG A 145 -3.68 -22.65 0.01
C ARG A 145 -3.53 -23.08 -1.46
N ARG A 146 -2.98 -24.26 -1.71
CA ARG A 146 -2.99 -24.90 -3.05
C ARG A 146 -4.42 -25.33 -3.39
N LYS A 147 -4.84 -25.14 -4.65
CA LYS A 147 -6.12 -25.61 -5.19
C LYS A 147 -5.95 -27.06 -5.73
N GLY A 148 -7.03 -27.85 -5.63
CA GLY A 148 -7.09 -29.20 -6.15
C GLY A 148 -7.14 -29.30 -7.68
N GLU A 149 -7.11 -30.52 -8.21
CA GLU A 149 -7.05 -30.86 -9.62
C GLU A 149 -8.32 -30.47 -10.39
N PRO A 150 -8.21 -30.19 -11.68
CA PRO A 150 -9.24 -29.59 -12.49
C PRO A 150 -9.99 -30.57 -13.41
N THR A 151 -11.22 -30.24 -13.79
CA THR A 151 -12.08 -30.99 -14.72
C THR A 151 -11.82 -30.62 -16.19
N ARG A 152 -12.08 -31.55 -17.12
CA ARG A 152 -11.92 -31.39 -18.58
C ARG A 152 -12.79 -30.26 -19.14
N ASP A 153 -12.25 -29.53 -20.13
CA ASP A 153 -12.84 -28.32 -20.66
C ASP A 153 -12.86 -28.36 -22.20
N ASN A 154 -14.06 -28.21 -22.80
CA ASN A 154 -14.31 -28.13 -24.26
C ASN A 154 -14.52 -26.65 -24.65
N PHE A 155 -13.48 -25.84 -24.56
CA PHE A 155 -13.53 -24.43 -24.97
C PHE A 155 -13.05 -24.27 -26.40
N PRO A 156 -13.77 -23.57 -27.32
CA PRO A 156 -13.32 -23.34 -28.70
C PRO A 156 -12.03 -22.51 -28.70
N VAL A 157 -11.05 -22.91 -29.49
CA VAL A 157 -9.75 -22.25 -29.60
C VAL A 157 -9.45 -21.99 -31.06
N GLU A 158 -9.58 -20.75 -31.52
CA GLU A 158 -9.19 -20.31 -32.85
C GLU A 158 -7.70 -20.00 -32.95
N HIS A 159 -7.20 -19.24 -31.94
CA HIS A 159 -5.78 -18.93 -31.80
C HIS A 159 -5.27 -19.34 -30.44
N ALA A 160 -4.23 -20.16 -30.41
CA ALA A 160 -3.59 -20.55 -29.17
C ALA A 160 -2.77 -19.39 -28.59
N LEU A 161 -2.61 -19.36 -27.27
CA LEU A 161 -1.81 -18.31 -26.59
C LEU A 161 -0.34 -18.31 -27.07
N SER A 162 0.19 -19.44 -27.53
CA SER A 162 1.54 -19.55 -28.10
C SER A 162 1.74 -18.73 -29.39
N GLU A 163 0.65 -18.44 -30.11
CA GLU A 163 0.66 -17.65 -31.35
C GLU A 163 0.67 -16.13 -31.07
N ARG A 164 0.56 -15.73 -29.79
CA ARG A 164 0.54 -14.31 -29.40
C ARG A 164 1.87 -13.64 -29.74
N PRO A 165 1.86 -12.43 -30.35
CA PRO A 165 3.07 -11.70 -30.73
C PRO A 165 4.04 -11.52 -29.57
N PRO A 166 5.37 -11.57 -29.82
CA PRO A 166 6.39 -11.41 -28.77
C PRO A 166 6.24 -10.13 -27.96
N GLU A 167 5.89 -9.00 -28.59
CA GLU A 167 5.70 -7.70 -27.94
C GLU A 167 4.52 -7.72 -26.96
N ALA A 168 3.45 -8.43 -27.31
CA ALA A 168 2.31 -8.65 -26.43
C ALA A 168 2.69 -9.57 -25.26
N GLN A 169 3.53 -10.58 -25.52
CA GLN A 169 4.05 -11.48 -24.50
C GLN A 169 4.97 -10.73 -23.52
N ALA A 170 5.89 -9.92 -24.05
CA ALA A 170 6.83 -9.09 -23.27
C ALA A 170 6.14 -7.88 -22.58
N ARG A 171 4.90 -7.55 -22.97
CA ARG A 171 4.15 -6.39 -22.47
C ARG A 171 4.79 -5.05 -22.84
N GLU A 172 5.31 -4.94 -24.04
CA GLU A 172 6.04 -3.78 -24.53
C GLU A 172 5.15 -2.72 -25.17
N ARG A 173 3.94 -3.11 -25.59
CA ARG A 173 2.99 -2.23 -26.28
C ARG A 173 1.66 -2.14 -25.53
N LEU A 174 0.93 -1.04 -25.74
CA LEU A 174 -0.45 -0.87 -25.30
C LEU A 174 -1.40 -1.57 -26.27
N GLY A 175 -2.61 -1.91 -25.79
CA GLY A 175 -3.67 -2.48 -26.61
C GLY A 175 -3.77 -4.01 -26.56
N ASP A 176 -2.93 -4.67 -25.80
CA ASP A 176 -3.08 -6.11 -25.51
C ASP A 176 -3.81 -6.28 -24.18
N TRP A 177 -5.09 -6.72 -24.24
CA TRP A 177 -5.97 -6.78 -23.09
C TRP A 177 -6.13 -8.20 -22.53
N GLU A 178 -6.26 -8.33 -21.22
CA GLU A 178 -6.71 -9.55 -20.56
C GLU A 178 -8.15 -9.35 -20.08
N ALA A 179 -9.06 -10.30 -20.39
CA ALA A 179 -10.46 -10.27 -19.97
C ALA A 179 -10.75 -11.35 -18.93
N ASP A 180 -11.55 -11.00 -17.90
CA ASP A 180 -11.98 -11.91 -16.85
C ASP A 180 -13.29 -11.43 -16.23
N THR A 181 -13.95 -12.26 -15.43
CA THR A 181 -15.14 -11.89 -14.67
C THR A 181 -14.94 -12.08 -13.18
N VAL A 182 -15.44 -11.13 -12.39
CA VAL A 182 -15.39 -11.16 -10.93
C VAL A 182 -16.83 -11.27 -10.40
N ALA A 183 -17.21 -12.45 -9.93
CA ALA A 183 -18.50 -12.70 -9.32
C ALA A 183 -18.51 -12.45 -7.81
N GLY A 184 -19.57 -11.87 -7.27
CA GLY A 184 -19.83 -11.77 -5.83
C GLY A 184 -20.47 -13.03 -5.29
N VAL A 185 -21.74 -13.22 -5.59
CA VAL A 185 -22.55 -14.40 -5.28
C VAL A 185 -22.77 -15.24 -6.53
N VAL A 186 -23.07 -16.52 -6.35
CA VAL A 186 -23.34 -17.44 -7.47
C VAL A 186 -24.67 -17.04 -8.12
N GLY A 187 -24.67 -16.87 -9.44
CA GLY A 187 -25.86 -16.50 -10.22
C GLY A 187 -26.25 -15.02 -10.16
N GLY A 188 -25.56 -14.22 -9.35
CA GLY A 188 -25.78 -12.76 -9.27
C GLY A 188 -24.98 -11.95 -10.27
N ALA A 189 -25.01 -10.63 -10.10
CA ALA A 189 -24.26 -9.68 -10.91
C ALA A 189 -22.75 -9.95 -10.86
N VAL A 190 -22.06 -9.64 -11.98
CA VAL A 190 -20.62 -9.82 -12.12
C VAL A 190 -19.97 -8.53 -12.63
N LEU A 191 -18.69 -8.35 -12.31
CA LEU A 191 -17.86 -7.32 -12.93
C LEU A 191 -17.04 -7.96 -14.05
N LEU A 192 -17.25 -7.54 -15.28
CA LEU A 192 -16.33 -7.77 -16.38
C LEU A 192 -15.13 -6.88 -16.18
N THR A 193 -13.94 -7.46 -16.17
CA THR A 193 -12.67 -6.74 -16.04
C THR A 193 -11.83 -6.89 -17.28
N LEU A 194 -11.39 -5.77 -17.85
CA LEU A 194 -10.52 -5.68 -19.01
C LEU A 194 -9.27 -4.93 -18.56
N VAL A 195 -8.11 -5.58 -18.62
CA VAL A 195 -6.87 -5.02 -18.12
C VAL A 195 -5.83 -5.00 -19.21
N ASP A 196 -5.32 -3.81 -19.56
CA ASP A 196 -4.21 -3.68 -20.49
C ASP A 196 -2.93 -4.29 -19.89
N ARG A 197 -2.23 -5.09 -20.67
CA ARG A 197 -1.11 -5.89 -20.20
C ARG A 197 0.13 -5.06 -19.87
N LYS A 198 0.38 -3.97 -20.59
CA LYS A 198 1.52 -3.08 -20.36
C LYS A 198 1.23 -2.12 -19.21
N SER A 199 0.21 -1.31 -19.36
CA SER A 199 -0.10 -0.23 -18.41
C SER A 199 -0.78 -0.70 -17.12
N ARG A 200 -1.38 -1.90 -17.10
CA ARG A 200 -2.24 -2.39 -16.02
C ARG A 200 -3.52 -1.57 -15.87
N TYR A 201 -3.86 -0.76 -16.85
CA TYR A 201 -5.07 0.04 -16.86
C TYR A 201 -6.29 -0.85 -16.88
N LEU A 202 -7.24 -0.57 -16.00
CA LEU A 202 -8.45 -1.35 -15.79
C LEU A 202 -9.66 -0.63 -16.38
N ARG A 203 -10.41 -1.33 -17.22
CA ARG A 203 -11.80 -1.04 -17.54
C ARG A 203 -12.68 -2.07 -16.83
N CYS A 204 -13.81 -1.63 -16.29
CA CYS A 204 -14.70 -2.52 -15.55
C CYS A 204 -16.15 -2.18 -15.89
N VAL A 205 -16.94 -3.21 -16.17
CA VAL A 205 -18.37 -3.07 -16.50
C VAL A 205 -19.17 -4.03 -15.63
N ARG A 206 -20.24 -3.54 -15.00
CA ARG A 206 -21.18 -4.40 -14.28
C ARG A 206 -22.13 -5.07 -15.28
N LEU A 207 -22.32 -6.36 -15.09
CA LEU A 207 -23.30 -7.16 -15.83
C LEU A 207 -24.24 -7.83 -14.82
N GLU A 208 -25.53 -7.83 -15.10
CA GLU A 208 -26.53 -8.47 -14.23
C GLU A 208 -26.37 -9.98 -14.19
N LYS A 209 -25.95 -10.57 -15.31
CA LYS A 209 -25.75 -12.02 -15.44
C LYS A 209 -24.47 -12.32 -16.23
N LYS A 210 -23.87 -13.47 -15.94
CA LYS A 210 -22.71 -14.02 -16.62
C LYS A 210 -23.13 -14.74 -17.93
N ALA A 211 -23.73 -14.00 -18.87
CA ALA A 211 -24.18 -14.51 -20.18
C ALA A 211 -23.24 -14.06 -21.30
N ALA A 212 -22.95 -14.97 -22.25
CA ALA A 212 -21.96 -14.73 -23.30
C ALA A 212 -22.29 -13.49 -24.17
N ASP A 213 -23.52 -13.29 -24.55
CA ASP A 213 -23.93 -12.19 -25.42
C ASP A 213 -23.76 -10.83 -24.71
N GLY A 214 -24.15 -10.77 -23.43
CA GLY A 214 -23.96 -9.57 -22.60
C GLY A 214 -22.48 -9.25 -22.36
N VAL A 215 -21.64 -10.28 -22.16
CA VAL A 215 -20.19 -10.12 -21.99
C VAL A 215 -19.56 -9.60 -23.29
N ASN A 216 -19.92 -10.15 -24.44
CA ASN A 216 -19.39 -9.72 -25.73
C ASN A 216 -19.76 -8.26 -26.05
N ALA A 217 -21.04 -7.89 -25.89
CA ALA A 217 -21.49 -6.51 -26.07
C ALA A 217 -20.74 -5.54 -25.16
N ALA A 218 -20.56 -5.90 -23.89
CA ALA A 218 -19.84 -5.09 -22.93
C ALA A 218 -18.34 -4.95 -23.23
N ILE A 219 -17.69 -5.99 -23.77
CA ILE A 219 -16.29 -5.91 -24.22
C ILE A 219 -16.16 -4.92 -25.37
N ILE A 220 -17.01 -5.05 -26.39
CA ILE A 220 -16.99 -4.20 -27.57
C ILE A 220 -17.21 -2.73 -27.19
N GLU A 221 -18.21 -2.47 -26.36
CA GLU A 221 -18.52 -1.11 -25.92
C GLU A 221 -17.41 -0.52 -25.02
N ALA A 222 -16.93 -1.29 -24.05
CA ALA A 222 -15.88 -0.83 -23.13
C ALA A 222 -14.54 -0.51 -23.83
N LEU A 223 -14.27 -1.17 -24.94
CA LEU A 223 -13.01 -1.01 -25.69
C LEU A 223 -13.14 -0.15 -26.95
N ARG A 224 -14.32 0.35 -27.28
CA ARG A 224 -14.60 1.13 -28.51
C ARG A 224 -13.63 2.28 -28.72
N GLU A 225 -13.32 3.02 -27.67
CA GLU A 225 -12.43 4.20 -27.71
C GLU A 225 -10.99 3.87 -27.29
N GLN A 226 -10.65 2.60 -27.18
CA GLN A 226 -9.34 2.17 -26.72
C GLN A 226 -8.53 1.63 -27.89
N THR A 227 -7.21 1.70 -27.79
CA THR A 227 -6.34 0.91 -28.67
C THR A 227 -6.50 -0.55 -28.31
N VAL A 228 -6.93 -1.37 -29.28
CA VAL A 228 -7.09 -2.83 -29.10
C VAL A 228 -6.32 -3.55 -30.21
N LEU A 229 -5.33 -4.34 -29.82
CA LEU A 229 -4.51 -5.13 -30.71
C LEU A 229 -4.76 -6.63 -30.53
N SER A 230 -5.05 -7.04 -29.29
CA SER A 230 -5.44 -8.40 -28.98
C SER A 230 -6.18 -8.47 -27.63
N ILE A 231 -6.95 -9.54 -27.46
CA ILE A 231 -7.58 -9.87 -26.18
C ILE A 231 -7.21 -11.31 -25.78
N THR A 232 -6.96 -11.52 -24.49
CA THR A 232 -6.73 -12.84 -23.90
C THR A 232 -7.76 -13.04 -22.80
N PRO A 233 -8.91 -13.69 -23.07
CA PRO A 233 -9.92 -13.99 -22.05
C PRO A 233 -9.51 -15.18 -21.18
N ASP A 234 -10.31 -15.48 -20.15
CA ASP A 234 -10.23 -16.79 -19.51
C ASP A 234 -11.02 -17.85 -20.32
N ARG A 235 -11.01 -19.11 -19.86
CA ARG A 235 -11.77 -20.20 -20.46
C ARG A 235 -13.17 -20.34 -19.88
N GLY A 236 -13.73 -19.25 -19.37
CA GLY A 236 -15.11 -19.22 -18.88
C GLY A 236 -16.12 -19.35 -20.02
N LYS A 237 -17.22 -20.07 -19.79
CA LYS A 237 -18.28 -20.27 -20.79
C LYS A 237 -18.82 -18.93 -21.34
N GLU A 238 -18.74 -17.87 -20.58
CA GLU A 238 -19.12 -16.51 -20.97
C GLU A 238 -18.26 -15.92 -22.09
N PHE A 239 -17.05 -16.46 -22.32
CA PHE A 239 -16.18 -16.07 -23.44
C PHE A 239 -16.21 -17.06 -24.60
N ALA A 240 -17.09 -18.07 -24.58
CA ALA A 240 -17.14 -19.11 -25.62
C ALA A 240 -17.50 -18.56 -27.01
N ARG A 241 -18.18 -17.40 -27.08
CA ARG A 241 -18.54 -16.73 -28.35
C ARG A 241 -17.57 -15.57 -28.69
N HIS A 242 -16.30 -15.71 -28.35
CA HIS A 242 -15.28 -14.67 -28.54
C HIS A 242 -15.04 -14.27 -30.01
N ALA A 243 -15.40 -15.13 -30.97
CA ALA A 243 -15.35 -14.82 -32.41
C ALA A 243 -16.12 -13.56 -32.78
N VAL A 244 -17.29 -13.31 -32.13
CA VAL A 244 -18.08 -12.10 -32.35
C VAL A 244 -17.30 -10.85 -31.96
N VAL A 245 -16.56 -10.92 -30.86
CA VAL A 245 -15.71 -9.80 -30.40
C VAL A 245 -14.51 -9.61 -31.35
N ALA A 246 -13.91 -10.70 -31.80
CA ALA A 246 -12.78 -10.68 -32.74
C ALA A 246 -13.17 -9.98 -34.03
N GLU A 247 -14.33 -10.34 -34.62
CA GLU A 247 -14.89 -9.75 -35.84
C GLU A 247 -15.23 -8.27 -35.64
N ALA A 248 -15.97 -7.93 -34.58
CA ALA A 248 -16.43 -6.56 -34.32
C ALA A 248 -15.30 -5.56 -34.07
N LEU A 249 -14.20 -6.01 -33.46
CA LEU A 249 -13.03 -5.18 -33.18
C LEU A 249 -11.89 -5.34 -34.20
N GLY A 250 -12.00 -6.27 -35.14
CA GLY A 250 -10.96 -6.55 -36.17
C GLY A 250 -9.64 -7.08 -35.57
N ILE A 251 -9.70 -7.89 -34.52
CA ILE A 251 -8.53 -8.31 -33.72
C ILE A 251 -8.45 -9.85 -33.60
N LYS A 252 -7.27 -10.32 -33.17
CA LYS A 252 -7.11 -11.71 -32.73
C LYS A 252 -7.33 -11.90 -31.26
N ILE A 253 -8.02 -12.97 -30.88
CA ILE A 253 -8.24 -13.38 -29.50
C ILE A 253 -7.43 -14.64 -29.21
N TYR A 254 -6.51 -14.56 -28.24
CA TYR A 254 -5.59 -15.64 -27.90
C TYR A 254 -6.06 -16.38 -26.64
N ILE A 255 -6.40 -17.65 -26.79
CA ILE A 255 -6.94 -18.47 -25.72
C ILE A 255 -5.81 -19.18 -24.97
N PRO A 256 -5.72 -19.02 -23.62
CA PRO A 256 -4.72 -19.71 -22.83
C PRO A 256 -5.00 -21.22 -22.78
N PRO A 257 -3.94 -22.07 -22.68
CA PRO A 257 -4.13 -23.48 -22.43
C PRO A 257 -4.83 -23.71 -21.08
N PRO A 258 -5.54 -24.84 -20.93
CA PRO A 258 -6.18 -25.17 -19.66
C PRO A 258 -5.13 -25.28 -18.52
N TYR A 259 -5.52 -24.92 -17.31
CA TYR A 259 -4.72 -25.08 -16.08
C TYR A 259 -3.44 -24.26 -15.98
N GLN A 260 -3.26 -23.23 -16.79
CA GLN A 260 -2.12 -22.32 -16.74
C GLN A 260 -2.52 -20.88 -16.30
N PRO A 261 -3.07 -20.68 -15.09
CA PRO A 261 -3.53 -19.35 -14.64
C PRO A 261 -2.40 -18.32 -14.56
N TRP A 262 -1.14 -18.76 -14.37
CA TRP A 262 0.02 -17.85 -14.33
C TRP A 262 0.25 -17.08 -15.62
N GLN A 263 -0.27 -17.56 -16.76
CA GLN A 263 -0.17 -16.85 -18.03
C GLN A 263 -1.05 -15.59 -18.09
N ARG A 264 -2.01 -15.46 -17.18
CA ARG A 264 -2.91 -14.30 -17.01
C ARG A 264 -2.70 -13.60 -15.66
N GLY A 265 -1.45 -13.52 -15.22
CA GLY A 265 -1.10 -12.91 -13.92
C GLY A 265 -1.49 -11.44 -13.78
N THR A 266 -1.77 -10.72 -14.88
CA THR A 266 -2.23 -9.34 -14.86
C THR A 266 -3.65 -9.27 -14.28
N ASN A 267 -4.58 -10.06 -14.80
CA ASN A 267 -5.94 -10.14 -14.30
C ASN A 267 -6.00 -10.70 -12.87
N GLU A 268 -5.29 -11.80 -12.58
CA GLU A 268 -5.26 -12.35 -11.21
C GLU A 268 -4.86 -11.30 -10.17
N ASN A 269 -3.81 -10.52 -10.47
CA ASN A 269 -3.38 -9.46 -9.59
C ASN A 269 -4.41 -8.33 -9.46
N THR A 270 -4.98 -7.86 -10.58
CA THR A 270 -5.95 -6.77 -10.61
C THR A 270 -7.25 -7.18 -9.93
N ASN A 271 -7.76 -8.38 -10.21
CA ASN A 271 -8.94 -8.92 -9.54
C ASN A 271 -8.71 -9.08 -8.03
N GLY A 272 -7.48 -9.46 -7.63
CA GLY A 272 -7.09 -9.50 -6.22
C GLY A 272 -7.13 -8.13 -5.53
N LEU A 273 -6.86 -7.04 -6.25
CA LEU A 273 -6.99 -5.66 -5.73
C LEU A 273 -8.44 -5.19 -5.77
N LEU A 274 -9.18 -5.53 -6.82
CA LEU A 274 -10.61 -5.21 -6.93
C LEU A 274 -11.40 -5.83 -5.78
N ARG A 275 -10.97 -7.00 -5.27
CA ARG A 275 -11.54 -7.66 -4.07
C ARG A 275 -11.34 -6.89 -2.76
N GLU A 276 -10.53 -5.87 -2.74
CA GLU A 276 -10.44 -4.95 -1.59
C GLU A 276 -11.68 -4.04 -1.51
N TYR A 277 -12.34 -3.78 -2.66
CA TYR A 277 -13.56 -2.99 -2.80
C TYR A 277 -14.83 -3.87 -2.87
N PHE A 278 -14.73 -5.02 -3.55
CA PHE A 278 -15.81 -5.97 -3.76
C PHE A 278 -15.46 -7.33 -3.14
N PRO A 279 -15.66 -7.52 -1.84
CA PRO A 279 -15.37 -8.78 -1.16
C PRO A 279 -16.14 -9.96 -1.75
N LYS A 280 -15.59 -11.18 -1.60
CA LYS A 280 -16.30 -12.40 -1.96
C LYS A 280 -17.58 -12.57 -1.12
N HIS A 281 -18.58 -13.24 -1.69
CA HIS A 281 -19.86 -13.54 -1.04
C HIS A 281 -20.74 -12.31 -0.74
N GLN A 282 -20.44 -11.17 -1.35
CA GLN A 282 -21.34 -10.00 -1.37
C GLN A 282 -21.91 -9.84 -2.77
N ASP A 283 -23.20 -9.49 -2.85
CA ASP A 283 -23.84 -9.26 -4.15
C ASP A 283 -23.31 -7.96 -4.77
N ILE A 284 -22.86 -8.06 -6.01
CA ILE A 284 -22.35 -6.91 -6.77
C ILE A 284 -23.47 -5.95 -7.15
N ALA A 285 -24.69 -6.44 -7.30
CA ALA A 285 -25.86 -5.61 -7.63
C ALA A 285 -26.15 -4.53 -6.57
N GLN A 286 -25.76 -4.75 -5.31
CA GLN A 286 -25.97 -3.77 -4.24
C GLN A 286 -25.07 -2.51 -4.34
N TYR A 287 -24.00 -2.56 -5.13
CA TYR A 287 -23.09 -1.43 -5.27
C TYR A 287 -23.59 -0.49 -6.37
N PRO A 288 -23.73 0.83 -6.09
CA PRO A 288 -24.05 1.81 -7.11
C PRO A 288 -22.96 1.91 -8.17
N ASP A 289 -23.30 2.34 -9.38
CA ASP A 289 -22.34 2.47 -10.47
C ASP A 289 -21.24 3.47 -10.17
N ASP A 290 -21.55 4.58 -9.50
CA ASP A 290 -20.57 5.57 -9.06
C ASP A 290 -19.55 4.99 -8.07
N TYR A 291 -19.93 4.01 -7.24
CA TYR A 291 -18.98 3.31 -6.36
C TYR A 291 -18.03 2.43 -7.17
N ILE A 292 -18.54 1.75 -8.20
CA ILE A 292 -17.72 0.93 -9.11
C ILE A 292 -16.71 1.81 -9.84
N GLU A 293 -17.16 2.94 -10.39
CA GLU A 293 -16.30 3.91 -11.06
C GLU A 293 -15.21 4.47 -10.14
N LYS A 294 -15.56 4.86 -8.92
CA LYS A 294 -14.61 5.33 -7.91
C LYS A 294 -13.57 4.26 -7.55
N ALA A 295 -13.98 2.99 -7.43
CA ALA A 295 -13.06 1.89 -7.17
C ALA A 295 -12.10 1.66 -8.34
N VAL A 296 -12.59 1.71 -9.58
CA VAL A 296 -11.79 1.59 -10.81
C VAL A 296 -10.79 2.75 -10.91
N LEU A 297 -11.25 3.98 -10.68
CA LEU A 297 -10.40 5.17 -10.67
C LEU A 297 -9.30 5.07 -9.61
N ALA A 298 -9.66 4.64 -8.40
CA ALA A 298 -8.69 4.45 -7.32
C ALA A 298 -7.64 3.39 -7.68
N LEU A 299 -8.02 2.31 -8.37
CA LEU A 299 -7.10 1.27 -8.85
C LEU A 299 -6.21 1.75 -10.00
N ASN A 300 -6.74 2.55 -10.91
CA ASN A 300 -5.99 3.15 -12.03
C ASN A 300 -5.01 4.23 -11.55
N ASN A 301 -5.32 4.90 -10.46
CA ASN A 301 -4.45 5.91 -9.82
C ASN A 301 -3.56 5.32 -8.71
N ARG A 302 -3.58 4.00 -8.51
CA ARG A 302 -2.76 3.32 -7.49
C ARG A 302 -1.37 3.01 -8.04
N PRO A 303 -0.26 3.52 -7.45
CA PRO A 303 1.10 3.25 -7.93
C PRO A 303 1.43 1.76 -7.97
N ARG A 304 2.14 1.33 -9.02
CA ARG A 304 2.53 -0.07 -9.20
C ARG A 304 4.05 -0.22 -9.24
N LYS A 305 4.58 -1.15 -8.47
CA LYS A 305 6.01 -1.47 -8.47
C LYS A 305 6.49 -1.90 -9.87
N CYS A 306 5.69 -2.71 -10.58
CA CYS A 306 6.00 -3.17 -11.94
C CYS A 306 5.98 -2.04 -12.99
N LEU A 307 5.45 -0.87 -12.66
CA LEU A 307 5.45 0.34 -13.50
C LEU A 307 6.41 1.41 -12.95
N GLN A 308 7.42 1.00 -12.19
CA GLN A 308 8.38 1.92 -11.55
C GLN A 308 7.69 2.99 -10.68
N TRP A 309 6.63 2.60 -9.98
CA TRP A 309 5.81 3.43 -9.10
C TRP A 309 4.97 4.49 -9.82
N ARG A 310 4.92 4.45 -11.15
CA ARG A 310 3.87 5.13 -11.93
C ARG A 310 2.54 4.40 -11.72
N THR A 311 1.45 5.11 -11.99
CA THR A 311 0.10 4.55 -11.95
C THR A 311 -0.27 3.92 -13.29
N PRO A 312 -1.25 2.99 -13.33
CA PRO A 312 -1.82 2.52 -14.59
C PRO A 312 -2.30 3.65 -15.51
N TYR A 313 -2.93 4.67 -14.95
CA TYR A 313 -3.40 5.84 -15.71
C TYR A 313 -2.25 6.58 -16.38
N GLU A 314 -1.17 6.87 -15.62
CA GLU A 314 0.00 7.58 -16.15
C GLU A 314 0.69 6.83 -17.29
N VAL A 315 0.76 5.50 -17.20
CA VAL A 315 1.39 4.68 -18.25
C VAL A 315 0.48 4.51 -19.45
N HIS A 316 -0.84 4.47 -19.25
CA HIS A 316 -1.80 4.25 -20.33
C HIS A 316 -1.98 5.49 -21.20
N PHE A 317 -2.06 6.69 -20.59
CA PHE A 317 -2.30 7.95 -21.27
C PHE A 317 -1.04 8.81 -21.44
N ASP A 318 0.10 8.34 -20.94
CA ASP A 318 1.37 9.05 -20.90
C ASP A 318 1.26 10.47 -20.27
N LYS A 319 0.48 10.57 -19.19
CA LYS A 319 0.23 11.82 -18.46
C LYS A 319 0.72 11.68 -17.02
N ALA A 320 1.54 12.60 -16.56
CA ALA A 320 1.98 12.65 -15.16
C ALA A 320 0.84 13.10 -14.24
N LEU A 321 0.78 12.49 -13.05
CA LEU A 321 -0.15 12.85 -11.97
C LEU A 321 0.61 13.32 -10.74
N HIS A 322 0.04 14.26 -10.01
CA HIS A 322 0.50 14.69 -8.68
C HIS A 322 -0.48 14.16 -7.65
N LEU A 323 -0.10 13.10 -6.93
CA LEU A 323 -0.98 12.35 -6.04
C LEU A 323 -0.60 12.47 -4.56
N VAL A 324 0.58 13.05 -4.24
CA VAL A 324 1.11 13.19 -2.86
C VAL A 324 1.80 14.52 -2.62
#